data_994577cb891e38acd817109186b635b6
#
_entry.id   994577cb891e38acd817109186b635b6
#
_cell.length_a   1.000
_cell.length_b   1.000
_cell.length_c   1.000
_cell.angle_alpha   90.00
_cell.angle_beta   90.00
_cell.angle_gamma   90.00
#
_symmetry.space_group_name_H-M   'P 1'
#
loop_
_entity.id
_entity.type
_entity.pdbx_description
1 polymer ?
#
loop_
_entity_poly.entity_id
_entity_poly.type
_entity_poly.pdbx_seq_one_letter_code
_entity_poly.pdbx_strand_id
1 'polypeptide(L)'
;MGLKLKSSVRAKLIYALAPIAFLATLAFAPAGLSFEAPAGPSPAAALQQLLDGNARYTADKATHPDSRPSDAAQHPAAVILSCSDSRVPPEILFDQGVGSLFVVRDAGNTYDQLALESIEYAVGHLGTSLIIVIGHDQCGAVTAAVGEYPKPTASPMLKNIYPAIASTRGKPGDPVSNAISENAILTAARLAKDPHLAPKVASGQLRIVAARYNLASGALTILTAK
;
A
#
# COMPACT_ATOMS: atom_id res chain seq x y z
N MET A 1 39.15 -72.21 -41.97
CA MET A 1 40.46 -71.58 -41.85
C MET A 1 40.41 -70.79 -40.53
N GLY A 2 41.10 -71.31 -39.55
CA GLY A 2 41.02 -70.91 -38.17
C GLY A 2 41.91 -69.74 -37.83
N LEU A 3 41.57 -69.09 -36.76
CA LEU A 3 42.58 -68.53 -35.88
C LEU A 3 42.08 -68.46 -34.45
N LYS A 4 42.80 -69.21 -33.62
CA LYS A 4 42.73 -69.14 -32.17
C LYS A 4 43.36 -67.83 -31.68
N LEU A 5 42.79 -67.21 -30.69
CA LEU A 5 43.58 -66.37 -29.83
C LEU A 5 43.28 -66.59 -28.37
N LYS A 6 44.36 -66.63 -27.62
CA LYS A 6 44.57 -67.02 -26.26
C LYS A 6 44.28 -65.97 -25.24
N SER A 7 43.83 -66.37 -24.09
CA SER A 7 44.26 -66.10 -22.69
C SER A 7 44.38 -64.67 -22.18
N SER A 8 43.53 -64.35 -21.23
CA SER A 8 43.88 -64.21 -19.81
C SER A 8 44.87 -63.08 -19.45
N VAL A 9 44.39 -62.01 -18.86
CA VAL A 9 45.05 -61.42 -17.70
C VAL A 9 43.98 -60.86 -16.75
N ARG A 10 43.88 -61.47 -15.58
CA ARG A 10 43.11 -60.96 -14.44
C ARG A 10 43.92 -59.83 -13.77
N ALA A 11 43.53 -58.60 -13.92
CA ALA A 11 44.03 -57.54 -13.10
C ALA A 11 43.20 -57.44 -11.80
N LYS A 12 43.85 -57.73 -10.69
CA LYS A 12 43.29 -57.46 -9.34
C LYS A 12 43.29 -55.96 -9.10
N LEU A 13 42.08 -55.39 -9.05
CA LEU A 13 41.88 -54.00 -8.67
C LEU A 13 41.88 -53.90 -7.13
N ILE A 14 42.96 -53.39 -6.58
CA ILE A 14 43.07 -53.07 -5.13
C ILE A 14 42.38 -51.73 -4.93
N TYR A 15 41.23 -51.73 -4.28
CA TYR A 15 40.57 -50.48 -3.84
C TYR A 15 41.30 -49.94 -2.62
N ALA A 16 42.07 -48.89 -2.82
CA ALA A 16 42.57 -48.07 -1.74
C ALA A 16 41.45 -47.16 -1.24
N LEU A 17 40.93 -47.38 -0.06
CA LEU A 17 40.00 -46.49 0.64
C LEU A 17 40.78 -45.25 1.07
N ALA A 18 40.63 -44.13 0.35
CA ALA A 18 41.06 -42.81 0.81
C ALA A 18 40.02 -42.26 1.78
N PRO A 19 40.42 -41.67 2.92
CA PRO A 19 39.48 -41.06 3.81
C PRO A 19 38.89 -39.77 3.18
N ILE A 20 37.58 -39.73 3.05
CA ILE A 20 36.85 -38.52 2.64
C ILE A 20 36.96 -37.53 3.80
N ALA A 21 37.83 -36.51 3.65
CA ALA A 21 37.86 -35.37 4.53
C ALA A 21 36.59 -34.56 4.28
N PHE A 22 35.69 -34.56 5.27
CA PHE A 22 34.48 -33.72 5.27
C PHE A 22 34.94 -32.27 5.49
N LEU A 23 35.15 -31.54 4.38
CA LEU A 23 35.31 -30.09 4.45
C LEU A 23 33.94 -29.49 4.83
N ALA A 24 33.79 -29.12 6.10
CA ALA A 24 32.69 -28.29 6.53
C ALA A 24 32.84 -26.90 5.87
N THR A 25 32.13 -26.68 4.78
CA THR A 25 31.95 -25.34 4.22
C THR A 25 31.10 -24.55 5.19
N LEU A 26 31.74 -23.69 5.98
CA LEU A 26 31.04 -22.60 6.66
C LEU A 26 30.36 -21.77 5.57
N ALA A 27 29.05 -21.93 5.43
CA ALA A 27 28.23 -21.03 4.65
C ALA A 27 28.25 -19.67 5.35
N PHE A 28 29.08 -18.75 4.86
CA PHE A 28 29.00 -17.35 5.19
C PHE A 28 27.69 -16.85 4.60
N ALA A 29 26.62 -16.84 5.39
CA ALA A 29 25.43 -16.10 5.05
C ALA A 29 25.84 -14.61 4.95
N PRO A 30 25.65 -13.93 3.82
CA PRO A 30 25.88 -12.49 3.78
C PRO A 30 24.97 -11.88 4.84
N ALA A 31 25.55 -11.17 5.80
CA ALA A 31 24.82 -10.30 6.71
C ALA A 31 24.09 -9.30 5.80
N GLY A 32 22.82 -9.56 5.53
CA GLY A 32 21.95 -8.60 4.86
C GLY A 32 21.99 -7.34 5.71
N LEU A 33 22.51 -6.26 5.16
CA LEU A 33 22.33 -4.93 5.71
C LEU A 33 20.82 -4.69 5.75
N SER A 34 20.18 -5.02 6.87
CA SER A 34 18.83 -4.56 7.17
C SER A 34 18.93 -3.04 7.29
N PHE A 35 18.57 -2.37 6.22
CA PHE A 35 18.37 -0.93 6.25
C PHE A 35 17.10 -0.71 7.08
N GLU A 36 17.26 -0.59 8.38
CA GLU A 36 16.16 -0.21 9.27
C GLU A 36 15.95 1.29 9.06
N ALA A 37 14.90 1.63 8.33
CA ALA A 37 14.51 3.03 8.14
C ALA A 37 14.30 3.66 9.53
N PRO A 38 14.75 4.91 9.76
CA PRO A 38 14.49 5.60 11.01
C PRO A 38 13.00 5.52 11.34
N ALA A 39 12.67 5.22 12.58
CA ALA A 39 11.28 5.12 13.00
C ALA A 39 10.59 6.48 12.79
N GLY A 40 9.61 6.51 11.89
CA GLY A 40 8.71 7.64 11.69
C GLY A 40 7.81 7.88 12.92
N PRO A 41 6.90 8.86 12.87
CA PRO A 41 5.94 9.10 13.94
C PRO A 41 5.08 7.86 14.18
N SER A 42 4.60 7.67 15.41
CA SER A 42 3.62 6.60 15.67
C SER A 42 2.36 6.80 14.81
N PRO A 43 1.58 5.74 14.52
CA PRO A 43 0.37 5.86 13.71
C PRO A 43 -0.63 6.90 14.25
N ALA A 44 -0.73 7.03 15.58
CA ALA A 44 -1.60 8.01 16.21
C ALA A 44 -1.07 9.44 16.05
N ALA A 45 0.23 9.66 16.21
CA ALA A 45 0.85 10.97 16.02
C ALA A 45 0.77 11.41 14.55
N ALA A 46 1.02 10.52 13.60
CA ALA A 46 0.88 10.79 12.18
C ALA A 46 -0.56 11.20 11.82
N LEU A 47 -1.56 10.47 12.32
CA LEU A 47 -2.96 10.81 12.07
C LEU A 47 -3.31 12.17 12.68
N GLN A 48 -2.89 12.45 13.92
CA GLN A 48 -3.16 13.74 14.58
C GLN A 48 -2.52 14.89 13.80
N GLN A 49 -1.26 14.75 13.36
CA GLN A 49 -0.58 15.76 12.53
C GLN A 49 -1.38 16.11 11.29
N LEU A 50 -1.94 15.12 10.59
CA LEU A 50 -2.71 15.36 9.37
C LEU A 50 -4.09 15.97 9.67
N LEU A 51 -4.75 15.57 10.75
CA LEU A 51 -6.01 16.17 11.17
C LEU A 51 -5.84 17.62 11.61
N ASP A 52 -4.75 17.96 12.31
CA ASP A 52 -4.41 19.34 12.69
C ASP A 52 -4.13 20.19 11.44
N GLY A 53 -3.44 19.63 10.44
CA GLY A 53 -3.22 20.27 9.16
C GLY A 53 -4.54 20.55 8.42
N ASN A 54 -5.45 19.59 8.36
CA ASN A 54 -6.77 19.78 7.77
C ASN A 54 -7.60 20.84 8.54
N ALA A 55 -7.49 20.88 9.86
CA ALA A 55 -8.13 21.91 10.66
C ALA A 55 -7.58 23.31 10.35
N ARG A 56 -6.28 23.47 10.11
CA ARG A 56 -5.70 24.76 9.65
C ARG A 56 -6.19 25.12 8.25
N TYR A 57 -6.23 24.14 7.33
CA TYR A 57 -6.72 24.34 5.97
C TYR A 57 -8.17 24.85 5.96
N THR A 58 -9.07 24.19 6.71
CA THR A 58 -10.50 24.57 6.78
C THR A 58 -10.74 25.90 7.49
N ALA A 59 -9.80 26.35 8.33
CA ALA A 59 -9.86 27.61 9.05
C ALA A 59 -9.18 28.79 8.31
N ASP A 60 -8.76 28.61 7.05
CA ASP A 60 -7.95 29.57 6.27
C ASP A 60 -6.66 29.99 7.00
N LYS A 61 -6.07 29.05 7.76
CA LYS A 61 -4.83 29.23 8.54
C LYS A 61 -3.73 28.27 8.08
N ALA A 62 -3.83 27.77 6.85
CA ALA A 62 -2.81 26.90 6.29
C ALA A 62 -1.45 27.61 6.28
N THR A 63 -0.42 26.88 6.70
CA THR A 63 0.94 27.43 6.80
C THR A 63 1.68 27.34 5.46
N HIS A 64 1.17 26.53 4.52
CA HIS A 64 1.78 26.25 3.21
C HIS A 64 3.27 25.97 3.36
N PRO A 65 3.66 24.92 4.11
CA PRO A 65 5.06 24.67 4.40
C PRO A 65 5.82 24.46 3.10
N ASP A 66 6.61 25.47 2.72
CA ASP A 66 7.48 25.47 1.54
C ASP A 66 8.83 24.87 1.92
N SER A 67 8.85 23.59 2.17
CA SER A 67 10.11 22.88 2.36
C SER A 67 10.58 22.36 1.01
N ARG A 68 11.69 22.92 0.51
CA ARG A 68 12.38 22.29 -0.63
C ARG A 68 12.88 20.93 -0.20
N PRO A 69 12.68 19.87 -1.01
CA PRO A 69 13.23 18.58 -0.68
C PRO A 69 14.75 18.70 -0.59
N SER A 70 15.33 18.17 0.47
CA SER A 70 16.76 17.91 0.52
C SER A 70 17.05 16.66 -0.33
N ASP A 71 18.30 16.45 -0.70
CA ASP A 71 18.78 15.20 -1.32
C ASP A 71 18.84 14.03 -0.31
N ALA A 72 18.44 14.26 0.93
CA ALA A 72 18.32 13.22 1.95
C ALA A 72 17.20 12.22 1.63
N ALA A 73 17.28 11.05 2.25
CA ALA A 73 16.25 10.03 2.14
C ALA A 73 14.88 10.57 2.59
N GLN A 74 13.82 10.19 1.88
CA GLN A 74 12.45 10.58 2.24
C GLN A 74 11.93 9.82 3.47
N HIS A 75 11.18 10.52 4.33
CA HIS A 75 10.56 9.95 5.54
C HIS A 75 9.11 10.45 5.66
N PRO A 76 8.20 9.97 4.79
CA PRO A 76 6.81 10.41 4.79
C PRO A 76 6.09 9.98 6.09
N ALA A 77 5.33 10.89 6.67
CA ALA A 77 4.53 10.62 7.87
C ALA A 77 3.37 9.66 7.58
N ALA A 78 2.85 9.67 6.36
CA ALA A 78 1.72 8.83 5.95
C ALA A 78 1.75 8.50 4.46
N VAL A 79 1.13 7.37 4.11
CA VAL A 79 0.67 7.07 2.75
C VAL A 79 -0.75 7.61 2.59
N ILE A 80 -1.00 8.33 1.52
CA ILE A 80 -2.33 8.78 1.13
C ILE A 80 -2.74 8.08 -0.16
N LEU A 81 -3.77 7.23 -0.09
CA LEU A 81 -4.44 6.70 -1.27
C LEU A 81 -5.70 7.53 -1.53
N SER A 82 -5.69 8.36 -2.56
CA SER A 82 -6.79 9.27 -2.87
C SER A 82 -7.22 9.19 -4.35
N CYS A 83 -8.32 9.89 -4.65
CA CYS A 83 -8.74 10.05 -6.03
C CYS A 83 -7.77 10.97 -6.80
N SER A 84 -7.62 10.70 -8.11
CA SER A 84 -6.92 11.59 -9.05
C SER A 84 -7.68 12.87 -9.36
N ASP A 85 -8.85 13.11 -8.76
CA ASP A 85 -9.63 14.36 -8.92
C ASP A 85 -8.77 15.58 -8.57
N SER A 86 -8.71 16.55 -9.49
CA SER A 86 -7.84 17.73 -9.38
C SER A 86 -8.12 18.61 -8.16
N ARG A 87 -9.31 18.45 -7.53
CA ARG A 87 -9.73 19.20 -6.35
C ARG A 87 -9.32 18.52 -5.03
N VAL A 88 -8.61 17.40 -5.08
CA VAL A 88 -8.23 16.60 -3.92
C VAL A 88 -6.69 16.45 -3.84
N PRO A 89 -5.92 17.54 -3.75
CA PRO A 89 -4.46 17.47 -3.59
C PRO A 89 -4.09 17.23 -2.12
N PRO A 90 -3.57 16.04 -1.75
CA PRO A 90 -3.36 15.67 -0.35
C PRO A 90 -2.46 16.63 0.45
N GLU A 91 -1.38 17.11 -0.15
CA GLU A 91 -0.44 18.02 0.52
C GLU A 91 -1.13 19.31 0.96
N ILE A 92 -2.04 19.85 0.11
CA ILE A 92 -2.81 21.06 0.42
C ILE A 92 -3.87 20.77 1.48
N LEU A 93 -4.62 19.66 1.33
CA LEU A 93 -5.70 19.30 2.26
C LEU A 93 -5.21 19.11 3.70
N PHE A 94 -3.99 18.61 3.84
CA PHE A 94 -3.38 18.34 5.14
C PHE A 94 -2.39 19.41 5.58
N ASP A 95 -2.23 20.50 4.81
CA ASP A 95 -1.25 21.56 5.09
C ASP A 95 0.15 20.95 5.37
N GLN A 96 0.63 20.11 4.45
CA GLN A 96 1.89 19.42 4.56
C GLN A 96 2.86 19.87 3.46
N GLY A 97 4.15 19.94 3.81
CA GLY A 97 5.21 20.29 2.86
C GLY A 97 5.63 19.13 1.97
N VAL A 98 6.45 19.45 0.97
CA VAL A 98 7.05 18.48 0.05
C VAL A 98 7.84 17.41 0.83
N GLY A 99 7.64 16.14 0.51
CA GLY A 99 8.30 15.00 1.15
C GLY A 99 7.63 14.50 2.43
N SER A 100 6.60 15.20 2.95
CA SER A 100 5.89 14.80 4.17
C SER A 100 4.90 13.66 3.94
N LEU A 101 4.40 13.46 2.72
CA LEU A 101 3.42 12.45 2.37
C LEU A 101 3.91 11.57 1.22
N PHE A 102 3.60 10.29 1.27
CA PHE A 102 3.72 9.38 0.14
C PHE A 102 2.35 9.24 -0.52
N VAL A 103 2.20 9.81 -1.71
CA VAL A 103 0.89 9.99 -2.34
C VAL A 103 0.70 9.03 -3.50
N VAL A 104 -0.35 8.21 -3.43
CA VAL A 104 -0.85 7.33 -4.49
C VAL A 104 -2.24 7.82 -4.88
N ARG A 105 -2.48 8.03 -6.19
CA ARG A 105 -3.73 8.60 -6.68
C ARG A 105 -4.26 7.85 -7.88
N ASP A 106 -5.43 7.25 -7.71
CA ASP A 106 -6.18 6.59 -8.78
C ASP A 106 -7.65 7.01 -8.75
N ALA A 107 -8.28 7.06 -9.92
CA ALA A 107 -9.68 7.49 -10.02
C ALA A 107 -10.59 6.65 -9.10
N GLY A 108 -11.35 7.33 -8.21
CA GLY A 108 -12.19 6.67 -7.22
C GLY A 108 -11.43 6.05 -6.06
N ASN A 109 -10.22 6.52 -5.74
CA ASN A 109 -9.37 5.97 -4.66
C ASN A 109 -9.28 4.43 -4.69
N THR A 110 -9.29 3.86 -5.90
CA THR A 110 -9.02 2.44 -6.15
C THR A 110 -7.52 2.18 -6.19
N TYR A 111 -7.11 0.93 -6.28
CA TYR A 111 -5.72 0.58 -6.54
C TYR A 111 -5.62 -0.70 -7.37
N ASP A 112 -4.57 -0.79 -8.15
CA ASP A 112 -4.12 -2.00 -8.83
C ASP A 112 -2.85 -2.56 -8.17
N GLN A 113 -2.22 -3.53 -8.82
CA GLN A 113 -1.02 -4.17 -8.28
C GLN A 113 0.16 -3.20 -8.14
N LEU A 114 0.38 -2.28 -9.10
CA LEU A 114 1.49 -1.33 -9.04
C LEU A 114 1.30 -0.27 -7.95
N ALA A 115 0.06 0.19 -7.78
CA ALA A 115 -0.31 1.09 -6.68
C ALA A 115 -0.14 0.40 -5.32
N LEU A 116 -0.53 -0.90 -5.21
CA LEU A 116 -0.31 -1.69 -4.00
C LEU A 116 1.17 -1.82 -3.67
N GLU A 117 2.01 -2.22 -4.62
CA GLU A 117 3.46 -2.34 -4.43
C GLU A 117 4.11 -1.02 -4.00
N SER A 118 3.61 0.12 -4.51
CA SER A 118 4.05 1.45 -4.07
C SER A 118 3.69 1.72 -2.60
N ILE A 119 2.50 1.31 -2.17
CA ILE A 119 2.06 1.42 -0.77
C ILE A 119 2.92 0.52 0.13
N GLU A 120 3.13 -0.73 -0.28
CA GLU A 120 3.98 -1.70 0.43
C GLU A 120 5.42 -1.19 0.57
N TYR A 121 5.97 -0.58 -0.49
CA TYR A 121 7.28 0.05 -0.48
C TYR A 121 7.37 1.14 0.60
N ALA A 122 6.40 2.04 0.66
CA ALA A 122 6.40 3.11 1.67
C ALA A 122 6.33 2.56 3.10
N VAL A 123 5.51 1.52 3.33
CA VAL A 123 5.39 0.90 4.65
C VAL A 123 6.59 0.02 4.99
N GLY A 124 7.13 -0.71 4.00
CA GLY A 124 8.22 -1.67 4.19
C GLY A 124 9.60 -1.02 4.26
N HIS A 125 9.87 -0.05 3.38
CA HIS A 125 11.19 0.52 3.19
C HIS A 125 11.35 1.95 3.73
N LEU A 126 10.27 2.73 3.79
CA LEU A 126 10.34 4.10 4.31
C LEU A 126 9.85 4.21 5.76
N GLY A 127 9.37 3.12 6.35
CA GLY A 127 8.92 3.09 7.74
C GLY A 127 7.62 3.84 8.01
N THR A 128 6.81 4.11 6.96
CA THR A 128 5.53 4.81 7.11
C THR A 128 4.55 3.97 7.93
N SER A 129 3.98 4.55 8.97
CA SER A 129 3.14 3.87 9.96
C SER A 129 1.64 4.14 9.83
N LEU A 130 1.23 4.96 8.85
CA LEU A 130 -0.15 5.34 8.62
C LEU A 130 -0.51 5.26 7.13
N ILE A 131 -1.66 4.70 6.81
CA ILE A 131 -2.29 4.80 5.49
C ILE A 131 -3.67 5.44 5.67
N ILE A 132 -3.97 6.48 4.87
CA ILE A 132 -5.30 7.08 4.79
C ILE A 132 -5.87 6.87 3.39
N VAL A 133 -7.01 6.20 3.31
CA VAL A 133 -7.78 6.05 2.06
C VAL A 133 -8.85 7.12 2.03
N ILE A 134 -8.78 8.04 1.05
CA ILE A 134 -9.65 9.21 0.98
C ILE A 134 -10.66 9.08 -0.17
N GLY A 135 -11.94 8.88 0.17
CA GLY A 135 -13.06 9.18 -0.73
C GLY A 135 -13.41 10.66 -0.66
N HIS A 136 -14.08 11.20 -1.69
CA HIS A 136 -14.46 12.61 -1.70
C HIS A 136 -15.83 12.82 -2.31
N ASP A 137 -16.49 13.91 -1.92
CA ASP A 137 -17.80 14.28 -2.47
C ASP A 137 -17.76 14.45 -3.99
N GLN A 138 -18.87 14.12 -4.64
CA GLN A 138 -19.02 14.26 -6.09
C GLN A 138 -17.94 13.54 -6.91
N CYS A 139 -17.45 12.39 -6.44
CA CYS A 139 -16.45 11.60 -7.15
C CYS A 139 -17.01 11.08 -8.49
N GLY A 140 -16.42 11.56 -9.60
CA GLY A 140 -16.87 11.18 -10.95
C GLY A 140 -16.75 9.68 -11.22
N ALA A 141 -15.70 9.03 -10.73
CA ALA A 141 -15.51 7.58 -10.90
C ALA A 141 -16.60 6.77 -10.17
N VAL A 142 -16.96 7.17 -8.93
CA VAL A 142 -18.03 6.51 -8.18
C VAL A 142 -19.38 6.78 -8.82
N THR A 143 -19.63 8.01 -9.29
CA THR A 143 -20.86 8.36 -10.03
C THR A 143 -21.03 7.51 -11.28
N ALA A 144 -19.95 7.37 -12.07
CA ALA A 144 -19.97 6.50 -13.26
C ALA A 144 -20.23 5.04 -12.88
N ALA A 145 -19.60 4.54 -11.82
CA ALA A 145 -19.81 3.18 -11.34
C ALA A 145 -21.26 2.94 -10.90
N VAL A 146 -21.89 3.88 -10.19
CA VAL A 146 -23.31 3.79 -9.79
C VAL A 146 -24.22 3.75 -11.00
N GLY A 147 -23.95 4.56 -12.04
CA GLY A 147 -24.74 4.60 -13.27
C GLY A 147 -24.64 3.32 -14.12
N GLU A 148 -23.48 2.62 -14.05
CA GLU A 148 -23.25 1.39 -14.81
C GLU A 148 -23.68 0.12 -14.07
N TYR A 149 -23.65 0.13 -12.73
CA TYR A 149 -23.97 -1.05 -11.92
C TYR A 149 -25.45 -1.47 -12.09
N PRO A 150 -25.76 -2.79 -12.22
CA PRO A 150 -24.89 -3.96 -12.12
C PRO A 150 -24.40 -4.49 -13.48
N LYS A 151 -24.32 -3.69 -14.52
CA LYS A 151 -23.92 -4.14 -15.85
C LYS A 151 -22.49 -4.71 -15.84
N PRO A 152 -22.21 -5.75 -16.62
CA PRO A 152 -20.85 -6.24 -16.80
C PRO A 152 -19.94 -5.13 -17.35
N THR A 153 -18.75 -4.99 -16.79
CA THR A 153 -17.77 -4.01 -17.24
C THR A 153 -16.39 -4.64 -17.42
N ALA A 154 -15.66 -4.21 -18.44
CA ALA A 154 -14.25 -4.53 -18.61
C ALA A 154 -13.34 -3.62 -17.78
N SER A 155 -13.84 -2.46 -17.31
CA SER A 155 -13.06 -1.48 -16.56
C SER A 155 -12.63 -2.02 -15.19
N PRO A 156 -11.30 -2.15 -14.91
CA PRO A 156 -10.82 -2.54 -13.58
C PRO A 156 -11.24 -1.55 -12.49
N MET A 157 -11.24 -0.25 -12.80
CA MET A 157 -11.67 0.82 -11.89
C MET A 157 -13.11 0.61 -11.42
N LEU A 158 -14.06 0.40 -12.36
CA LEU A 158 -15.46 0.18 -12.01
C LEU A 158 -15.64 -1.12 -11.21
N LYS A 159 -14.94 -2.21 -11.59
CA LYS A 159 -14.96 -3.47 -10.86
C LYS A 159 -14.52 -3.29 -9.40
N ASN A 160 -13.53 -2.45 -9.14
CA ASN A 160 -13.06 -2.16 -7.79
C ASN A 160 -14.09 -1.40 -6.95
N ILE A 161 -14.95 -0.57 -7.57
CA ILE A 161 -15.97 0.23 -6.89
C ILE A 161 -17.29 -0.56 -6.69
N TYR A 162 -17.63 -1.50 -7.58
CA TYR A 162 -18.88 -2.25 -7.52
C TYR A 162 -19.22 -2.90 -6.18
N PRO A 163 -18.27 -3.46 -5.41
CA PRO A 163 -18.57 -3.98 -4.07
C PRO A 163 -19.18 -2.94 -3.13
N ALA A 164 -18.74 -1.68 -3.20
CA ALA A 164 -19.29 -0.61 -2.38
C ALA A 164 -20.73 -0.27 -2.77
N ILE A 165 -21.04 -0.31 -4.07
CA ILE A 165 -22.40 -0.09 -4.55
C ILE A 165 -23.31 -1.24 -4.12
N ALA A 166 -22.84 -2.49 -4.26
CA ALA A 166 -23.60 -3.67 -3.85
C ALA A 166 -23.96 -3.64 -2.36
N SER A 167 -22.99 -3.28 -1.49
CA SER A 167 -23.18 -3.24 -0.03
C SER A 167 -24.04 -2.07 0.44
N THR A 168 -24.18 -1.02 -0.36
CA THR A 168 -24.99 0.16 -0.03
C THR A 168 -26.35 0.21 -0.72
N ARG A 169 -26.63 -0.77 -1.59
CA ARG A 169 -27.90 -0.83 -2.32
C ARG A 169 -29.08 -0.88 -1.36
N GLY A 170 -30.04 0.01 -1.55
CA GLY A 170 -31.24 0.11 -0.73
C GLY A 170 -31.05 0.82 0.62
N LYS A 171 -29.85 1.29 0.94
CA LYS A 171 -29.64 2.15 2.10
C LYS A 171 -30.29 3.52 1.88
N PRO A 172 -30.84 4.17 2.93
CA PRO A 172 -31.37 5.53 2.84
C PRO A 172 -30.32 6.54 2.37
N GLY A 173 -30.74 7.62 1.73
CA GLY A 173 -29.89 8.71 1.29
C GLY A 173 -29.47 8.59 -0.18
N ASP A 174 -28.52 9.43 -0.57
CA ASP A 174 -27.99 9.46 -1.93
C ASP A 174 -27.12 8.25 -2.23
N PRO A 175 -27.40 7.45 -3.27
CA PRO A 175 -26.63 6.25 -3.59
C PRO A 175 -25.15 6.52 -3.89
N VAL A 176 -24.82 7.63 -4.56
CA VAL A 176 -23.44 7.99 -4.86
C VAL A 176 -22.69 8.34 -3.57
N SER A 177 -23.32 9.14 -2.71
CA SER A 177 -22.75 9.51 -1.41
C SER A 177 -22.49 8.29 -0.52
N ASN A 178 -23.44 7.35 -0.48
CA ASN A 178 -23.28 6.08 0.25
C ASN A 178 -22.12 5.26 -0.31
N ALA A 179 -22.05 5.13 -1.64
CA ALA A 179 -21.00 4.36 -2.30
C ALA A 179 -19.61 5.00 -2.14
N ILE A 180 -19.48 6.33 -2.10
CA ILE A 180 -18.21 7.04 -1.85
C ILE A 180 -17.62 6.64 -0.50
N SER A 181 -18.42 6.72 0.56
CA SER A 181 -17.95 6.38 1.91
C SER A 181 -17.60 4.90 2.03
N GLU A 182 -18.47 4.05 1.52
CA GLU A 182 -18.27 2.60 1.56
C GLU A 182 -17.05 2.16 0.74
N ASN A 183 -16.82 2.78 -0.42
CA ASN A 183 -15.65 2.47 -1.24
C ASN A 183 -14.34 2.77 -0.51
N ALA A 184 -14.25 3.89 0.20
CA ALA A 184 -13.08 4.21 1.02
C ALA A 184 -12.90 3.18 2.16
N ILE A 185 -13.99 2.79 2.84
CA ILE A 185 -13.97 1.78 3.91
C ILE A 185 -13.52 0.41 3.38
N LEU A 186 -14.12 -0.06 2.29
CA LEU A 186 -13.77 -1.36 1.71
C LEU A 186 -12.37 -1.38 1.14
N THR A 187 -11.89 -0.29 0.58
CA THR A 187 -10.53 -0.16 0.08
C THR A 187 -9.51 -0.23 1.24
N ALA A 188 -9.76 0.49 2.34
CA ALA A 188 -8.94 0.41 3.55
C ALA A 188 -8.95 -1.01 4.15
N ALA A 189 -10.13 -1.64 4.20
CA ALA A 189 -10.27 -3.01 4.70
C ALA A 189 -9.55 -4.05 3.81
N ARG A 190 -9.48 -3.84 2.50
CA ARG A 190 -8.69 -4.69 1.58
C ARG A 190 -7.19 -4.55 1.85
N LEU A 191 -6.69 -3.32 1.97
CA LEU A 191 -5.29 -3.06 2.31
C LEU A 191 -4.91 -3.68 3.66
N ALA A 192 -5.79 -3.62 4.66
CA ALA A 192 -5.54 -4.22 5.97
C ALA A 192 -5.44 -5.76 5.95
N LYS A 193 -5.92 -6.41 4.88
CA LYS A 193 -5.85 -7.86 4.68
C LYS A 193 -4.71 -8.27 3.76
N ASP A 194 -4.00 -7.32 3.19
CA ASP A 194 -2.86 -7.61 2.33
C ASP A 194 -1.77 -8.37 3.10
N PRO A 195 -1.17 -9.44 2.54
CA PRO A 195 -0.19 -10.27 3.24
C PRO A 195 1.04 -9.53 3.76
N HIS A 196 1.48 -8.45 3.11
CA HIS A 196 2.65 -7.67 3.52
C HIS A 196 2.29 -6.60 4.56
N LEU A 197 1.04 -6.09 4.56
CA LEU A 197 0.57 -5.06 5.47
C LEU A 197 -0.07 -5.63 6.74
N ALA A 198 -0.80 -6.74 6.64
CA ALA A 198 -1.56 -7.32 7.74
C ALA A 198 -0.75 -7.62 9.01
N PRO A 199 0.49 -8.15 8.94
CA PRO A 199 1.30 -8.36 10.16
C PRO A 199 1.61 -7.06 10.90
N LYS A 200 1.88 -5.96 10.18
CA LYS A 200 2.13 -4.65 10.78
C LYS A 200 0.86 -4.02 11.37
N VAL A 201 -0.29 -4.25 10.75
CA VAL A 201 -1.59 -3.85 11.31
C VAL A 201 -1.87 -4.61 12.60
N ALA A 202 -1.67 -5.94 12.60
CA ALA A 202 -1.89 -6.79 13.77
C ALA A 202 -0.97 -6.43 14.96
N SER A 203 0.27 -6.01 14.68
CA SER A 203 1.22 -5.58 15.72
C SER A 203 1.02 -4.12 16.18
N GLY A 204 0.11 -3.36 15.55
CA GLY A 204 -0.08 -1.94 15.83
C GLY A 204 1.01 -1.01 15.27
N GLN A 205 1.93 -1.54 14.48
CA GLN A 205 2.97 -0.75 13.79
C GLN A 205 2.42 0.03 12.59
N LEU A 206 1.32 -0.41 12.01
CA LEU A 206 0.63 0.24 10.91
C LEU A 206 -0.83 0.47 11.27
N ARG A 207 -1.32 1.67 11.02
CA ARG A 207 -2.74 1.98 11.07
C ARG A 207 -3.26 2.31 9.68
N ILE A 208 -4.40 1.74 9.29
CA ILE A 208 -5.07 2.02 8.02
C ILE A 208 -6.45 2.58 8.35
N VAL A 209 -6.76 3.76 7.85
CA VAL A 209 -8.04 4.44 8.08
C VAL A 209 -8.68 4.84 6.77
N ALA A 210 -10.01 4.84 6.74
CA ALA A 210 -10.80 5.43 5.69
C ALA A 210 -11.23 6.84 6.10
N ALA A 211 -11.26 7.75 5.14
CA ALA A 211 -11.71 9.11 5.34
C ALA A 211 -12.58 9.59 4.17
N ARG A 212 -13.39 10.60 4.41
CA ARG A 212 -14.16 11.32 3.40
C ARG A 212 -13.83 12.79 3.42
N TYR A 213 -13.52 13.33 2.27
CA TYR A 213 -13.24 14.73 2.06
C TYR A 213 -14.48 15.43 1.48
N ASN A 214 -14.90 16.52 2.15
CA ASN A 214 -15.99 17.37 1.71
C ASN A 214 -15.43 18.50 0.85
N LEU A 215 -15.80 18.55 -0.43
CA LEU A 215 -15.29 19.54 -1.38
C LEU A 215 -15.72 20.97 -1.07
N ALA A 216 -16.86 21.17 -0.42
CA ALA A 216 -17.39 22.50 -0.15
C ALA A 216 -16.76 23.13 1.08
N SER A 217 -16.52 22.35 2.13
CA SER A 217 -15.96 22.86 3.40
C SER A 217 -14.45 22.62 3.54
N GLY A 218 -13.85 21.80 2.71
CA GLY A 218 -12.47 21.35 2.89
C GLY A 218 -12.25 20.37 4.04
N ALA A 219 -13.29 19.99 4.75
CA ALA A 219 -13.18 19.16 5.94
C ALA A 219 -12.99 17.67 5.59
N LEU A 220 -12.10 16.99 6.34
CA LEU A 220 -11.91 15.57 6.31
C LEU A 220 -12.61 14.92 7.51
N THR A 221 -13.40 13.88 7.25
CA THR A 221 -14.06 13.08 8.28
C THR A 221 -13.51 11.67 8.25
N ILE A 222 -13.03 11.17 9.39
CA ILE A 222 -12.62 9.77 9.52
C ILE A 222 -13.86 8.89 9.52
N LEU A 223 -13.84 7.86 8.66
CA LEU A 223 -14.89 6.86 8.55
C LEU A 223 -14.51 5.64 9.41
N THR A 224 -15.44 5.17 10.20
CA THR A 224 -15.29 3.90 10.92
C THR A 224 -15.99 2.79 10.15
N ALA A 225 -15.36 1.63 10.03
CA ALA A 225 -16.08 0.43 9.61
C ALA A 225 -17.17 0.15 10.66
N LYS A 226 -18.41 0.00 10.21
CA LYS A 226 -19.53 -0.40 11.07
C LYS A 226 -19.48 -1.90 11.33
#